data_f604ad4150fb7fa02f02c77351e4b78b
#
_entry.id   f604ad4150fb7fa02f02c77351e4b78b
#
_cell.length_a   1.000
_cell.length_b   1.000
_cell.length_c   1.000
_cell.angle_alpha   90.00
_cell.angle_beta   90.00
_cell.angle_gamma   90.00
#
_symmetry.space_group_name_H-M   'P 1'
#
loop_
_entity.id
_entity.type
_entity.pdbx_description
1 polymer ?
#
loop_
_entity_poly.entity_id
_entity_poly.type
_entity_poly.pdbx_seq_one_letter_code
_entity_poly.pdbx_strand_id
1 'polypeptide(L)'
;MPEGITATMTRRLLADEPSPPSVYVDVVNAPWEVSKFPGIQHKILYSDPATGLASILFKLAPGAVVPLHEHTGIEMTYVLEGSLQDDEGVCTAGNFVWRPAGNTHEAVAPNGALILGVFMKPNHFAAGQKFFTADSAS
;
A
#
# COMPACT_ATOMS: atom_id res chain seq x y z
N MET A 1 -5.07 7.78 33.87
CA MET A 1 -6.04 6.73 33.67
C MET A 1 -5.35 5.39 33.58
N PRO A 2 -5.85 4.37 34.26
CA PRO A 2 -5.23 3.05 34.18
C PRO A 2 -5.61 2.36 32.86
N GLU A 3 -4.88 2.65 31.84
CA GLU A 3 -5.22 2.21 30.49
C GLU A 3 -5.33 0.70 30.32
N GLY A 4 -4.46 -0.05 30.95
CA GLY A 4 -4.49 -1.50 30.82
C GLY A 4 -5.76 -2.12 31.40
N ILE A 5 -6.24 -1.58 32.50
CA ILE A 5 -7.49 -2.05 33.09
C ILE A 5 -8.66 -1.78 32.17
N THR A 6 -8.71 -0.59 31.60
CA THR A 6 -9.78 -0.21 30.71
C THR A 6 -9.81 -1.10 29.45
N ALA A 7 -8.66 -1.35 28.85
CA ALA A 7 -8.58 -2.21 27.68
C ALA A 7 -9.07 -3.62 27.98
N THR A 8 -8.70 -4.18 29.14
CA THR A 8 -9.10 -5.51 29.53
C THR A 8 -10.62 -5.60 29.74
N MET A 9 -11.19 -4.61 30.40
CA MET A 9 -12.63 -4.56 30.62
C MET A 9 -13.40 -4.46 29.31
N THR A 10 -12.91 -3.66 28.37
CA THR A 10 -13.56 -3.52 27.07
C THR A 10 -13.60 -4.84 26.32
N ARG A 11 -12.53 -5.60 26.36
CA ARG A 11 -12.53 -6.92 25.71
C ARG A 11 -13.56 -7.86 26.32
N ARG A 12 -13.70 -7.86 27.63
CA ARG A 12 -14.67 -8.71 28.31
C ARG A 12 -16.11 -8.33 27.99
N LEU A 13 -16.34 -7.03 27.76
CA LEU A 13 -17.68 -6.56 27.43
C LEU A 13 -18.08 -6.88 25.98
N LEU A 14 -17.09 -6.97 25.10
CA LEU A 14 -17.34 -7.15 23.67
C LEU A 14 -17.32 -8.61 23.21
N ALA A 15 -16.68 -9.50 23.94
CA ALA A 15 -16.55 -10.89 23.53
C ALA A 15 -16.43 -11.80 24.73
N ASP A 16 -17.07 -12.97 24.64
CA ASP A 16 -16.94 -14.02 25.64
C ASP A 16 -15.58 -14.71 25.54
N GLU A 17 -15.00 -14.74 24.38
CA GLU A 17 -13.74 -15.41 24.11
C GLU A 17 -12.61 -14.40 23.95
N PRO A 18 -11.35 -14.81 24.19
CA PRO A 18 -10.21 -13.93 23.93
C PRO A 18 -10.21 -13.48 22.47
N SER A 19 -10.02 -12.19 22.25
CA SER A 19 -9.91 -11.68 20.90
C SER A 19 -8.56 -12.05 20.30
N PRO A 20 -8.47 -12.23 18.97
CA PRO A 20 -7.18 -12.40 18.33
C PRO A 20 -6.28 -11.20 18.61
N PRO A 21 -4.98 -11.40 18.81
CA PRO A 21 -4.08 -10.31 19.11
C PRO A 21 -3.88 -9.39 17.89
N SER A 22 -3.57 -8.14 18.17
CA SER A 22 -3.12 -7.22 17.13
C SER A 22 -1.72 -7.61 16.66
N VAL A 23 -1.41 -7.29 15.42
CA VAL A 23 -0.09 -7.53 14.86
C VAL A 23 0.60 -6.17 14.69
N TYR A 24 1.73 -6.01 15.35
CA TYR A 24 2.54 -4.80 15.25
C TYR A 24 3.67 -5.07 14.26
N VAL A 25 3.72 -4.27 13.21
CA VAL A 25 4.74 -4.41 12.16
C VAL A 25 5.82 -3.37 12.39
N ASP A 26 7.06 -3.81 12.55
CA ASP A 26 8.21 -2.90 12.70
C ASP A 26 8.65 -2.44 11.31
N VAL A 27 7.96 -1.44 10.81
CA VAL A 27 8.19 -0.93 9.46
C VAL A 27 9.57 -0.28 9.33
N VAL A 28 10.01 0.39 10.38
CA VAL A 28 11.29 1.12 10.37
C VAL A 28 12.46 0.18 10.13
N ASN A 29 12.46 -0.96 10.81
CA ASN A 29 13.55 -1.92 10.71
C ASN A 29 13.34 -2.98 9.64
N ALA A 30 12.18 -3.04 9.01
CA ALA A 30 11.95 -3.98 7.93
C ALA A 30 12.80 -3.60 6.72
N PRO A 31 13.39 -4.58 6.02
CA PRO A 31 14.20 -4.26 4.85
C PRO A 31 13.35 -3.79 3.68
N TRP A 32 13.90 -2.88 2.88
CA TRP A 32 13.30 -2.54 1.60
C TRP A 32 13.55 -3.70 0.63
N GLU A 33 12.52 -4.07 -0.10
CA GLU A 33 12.61 -5.11 -1.12
C GLU A 33 12.49 -4.49 -2.49
N VAL A 34 13.23 -5.04 -3.44
CA VAL A 34 13.21 -4.56 -4.82
C VAL A 34 11.91 -5.02 -5.47
N SER A 35 11.24 -4.09 -6.16
CA SER A 35 10.06 -4.44 -6.95
C SER A 35 10.45 -4.90 -8.35
N LYS A 36 9.44 -5.25 -9.15
CA LYS A 36 9.63 -5.57 -10.57
C LYS A 36 9.99 -4.36 -11.41
N PHE A 37 9.83 -3.15 -10.87
CA PHE A 37 9.98 -1.93 -11.64
C PHE A 37 11.20 -1.15 -11.18
N PRO A 38 12.00 -0.58 -12.13
CA PRO A 38 13.18 0.18 -11.78
C PRO A 38 12.87 1.35 -10.86
N GLY A 39 13.69 1.54 -9.84
CA GLY A 39 13.56 2.66 -8.92
C GLY A 39 12.43 2.57 -7.92
N ILE A 40 11.73 1.46 -7.86
CA ILE A 40 10.63 1.26 -6.91
C ILE A 40 10.97 0.12 -5.96
N GLN A 41 10.97 0.44 -4.67
CA GLN A 41 11.17 -0.52 -3.59
C GLN A 41 9.91 -0.55 -2.72
N HIS A 42 9.72 -1.61 -1.97
CA HIS A 42 8.52 -1.74 -1.15
C HIS A 42 8.77 -2.48 0.15
N LYS A 43 7.88 -2.25 1.11
CA LYS A 43 7.73 -3.03 2.34
C LYS A 43 6.27 -3.44 2.43
N ILE A 44 6.00 -4.72 2.45
CA ILE A 44 4.63 -5.23 2.59
C ILE A 44 4.27 -5.17 4.08
N LEU A 45 3.24 -4.43 4.42
CA LEU A 45 2.79 -4.27 5.80
C LEU A 45 1.71 -5.29 6.15
N TYR A 46 0.86 -5.58 5.21
CA TYR A 46 -0.20 -6.59 5.34
C TYR A 46 -0.53 -7.13 3.96
N SER A 47 -0.80 -8.39 3.86
CA SER A 47 -1.34 -8.95 2.63
C SER A 47 -2.21 -10.16 2.94
N ASP A 48 -3.26 -10.30 2.16
CA ASP A 48 -4.18 -11.44 2.24
C ASP A 48 -4.24 -12.08 0.86
N PRO A 49 -3.56 -13.22 0.68
CA PRO A 49 -3.56 -13.88 -0.62
C PRO A 49 -4.95 -14.33 -1.09
N ALA A 50 -5.86 -14.57 -0.16
CA ALA A 50 -7.19 -15.05 -0.51
C ALA A 50 -8.03 -13.99 -1.21
N THR A 51 -7.85 -12.73 -0.83
CA THR A 51 -8.63 -11.62 -1.38
C THR A 51 -7.80 -10.68 -2.25
N GLY A 52 -6.48 -10.70 -2.09
CA GLY A 52 -5.59 -9.73 -2.72
C GLY A 52 -5.49 -8.41 -1.99
N LEU A 53 -6.17 -8.28 -0.84
CA LEU A 53 -6.04 -7.07 -0.02
C LEU A 53 -4.60 -6.92 0.43
N ALA A 54 -4.02 -5.75 0.23
CA ALA A 54 -2.64 -5.49 0.63
C ALA A 54 -2.46 -4.04 1.05
N SER A 55 -1.57 -3.85 2.03
CA SER A 55 -1.14 -2.53 2.48
C SER A 55 0.38 -2.50 2.34
N ILE A 56 0.89 -1.59 1.53
CA ILE A 56 2.29 -1.60 1.10
C ILE A 56 2.86 -0.19 1.16
N LEU A 57 4.04 -0.08 1.75
CA LEU A 57 4.82 1.15 1.72
C LEU A 57 5.76 1.09 0.51
N PHE A 58 5.71 2.12 -0.34
CA PHE A 58 6.56 2.22 -1.52
C PHE A 58 7.52 3.39 -1.42
N LYS A 59 8.72 3.16 -1.90
CA LYS A 59 9.73 4.19 -2.06
C LYS A 59 10.06 4.28 -3.54
N LEU A 60 9.79 5.43 -4.13
CA LEU A 60 10.05 5.68 -5.54
C LEU A 60 11.23 6.64 -5.67
N ALA A 61 12.23 6.24 -6.43
CA ALA A 61 13.35 7.13 -6.75
C ALA A 61 12.86 8.27 -7.63
N PRO A 62 13.58 9.42 -7.64
CA PRO A 62 13.22 10.52 -8.54
C PRO A 62 13.12 10.04 -9.99
N GLY A 63 12.00 10.35 -10.64
CA GLY A 63 11.73 9.94 -12.01
C GLY A 63 11.21 8.53 -12.19
N ALA A 64 11.07 7.76 -11.12
CA ALA A 64 10.55 6.40 -11.22
C ALA A 64 9.11 6.41 -11.75
N VAL A 65 8.81 5.43 -12.59
CA VAL A 65 7.52 5.31 -13.26
C VAL A 65 6.84 4.02 -12.84
N VAL A 66 5.58 4.15 -12.43
CA VAL A 66 4.70 3.01 -12.26
C VAL A 66 4.01 2.81 -13.61
N PRO A 67 4.30 1.72 -14.33
CA PRO A 67 3.76 1.55 -15.69
C PRO A 67 2.25 1.48 -15.72
N LEU A 68 1.70 1.66 -16.91
CA LEU A 68 0.26 1.65 -17.12
C LEU A 68 -0.38 0.38 -16.54
N HIS A 69 -1.40 0.59 -15.75
CA HIS A 69 -2.11 -0.51 -15.08
C HIS A 69 -3.57 -0.13 -14.82
N GLU A 70 -4.36 -1.14 -14.56
CA GLU A 70 -5.74 -1.01 -14.16
C GLU A 70 -5.87 -1.35 -12.68
N HIS A 71 -6.62 -0.54 -11.95
CA HIS A 71 -7.00 -0.85 -10.59
C HIS A 71 -8.20 -1.79 -10.62
N THR A 72 -7.99 -3.06 -10.35
CA THR A 72 -9.06 -4.06 -10.39
C THR A 72 -10.00 -3.95 -9.20
N GLY A 73 -9.55 -3.30 -8.13
CA GLY A 73 -10.34 -2.90 -6.99
C GLY A 73 -10.00 -1.47 -6.61
N ILE A 74 -10.66 -0.94 -5.61
CA ILE A 74 -10.33 0.40 -5.12
C ILE A 74 -8.89 0.40 -4.59
N GLU A 75 -8.15 1.44 -4.93
CA GLU A 75 -6.84 1.71 -4.36
C GLU A 75 -6.87 3.03 -3.61
N MET A 76 -6.23 3.08 -2.46
CA MET A 76 -6.06 4.30 -1.68
C MET A 76 -4.57 4.56 -1.50
N THR A 77 -4.15 5.80 -1.72
CA THR A 77 -2.74 6.18 -1.61
C THR A 77 -2.61 7.43 -0.75
N TYR A 78 -1.77 7.37 0.27
CA TYR A 78 -1.37 8.53 1.06
C TYR A 78 0.09 8.83 0.73
N VAL A 79 0.37 10.05 0.28
CA VAL A 79 1.73 10.47 -0.03
C VAL A 79 2.37 11.02 1.23
N LEU A 80 3.41 10.35 1.72
CA LEU A 80 4.14 10.76 2.91
C LEU A 80 5.22 11.79 2.58
N GLU A 81 5.92 11.59 1.46
CA GLU A 81 6.99 12.47 1.00
C GLU A 81 6.97 12.52 -0.52
N GLY A 82 7.42 13.64 -1.08
CA GLY A 82 7.49 13.79 -2.53
C GLY A 82 6.15 13.99 -3.18
N SER A 83 5.98 13.45 -4.37
CA SER A 83 4.73 13.58 -5.12
C SER A 83 4.56 12.45 -6.11
N LEU A 84 3.31 12.17 -6.44
CA LEU A 84 2.94 11.19 -7.46
C LEU A 84 2.04 11.88 -8.47
N GLN A 85 2.38 11.77 -9.75
CA GLN A 85 1.73 12.50 -10.83
C GLN A 85 1.26 11.56 -11.92
N ASP A 86 0.07 11.82 -12.44
CA ASP A 86 -0.46 11.16 -13.63
C ASP A 86 -1.19 12.18 -14.50
N ASP A 87 -1.92 11.74 -15.51
CA ASP A 87 -2.63 12.63 -16.41
C ASP A 87 -3.88 13.25 -15.79
N GLU A 88 -4.32 12.75 -14.63
CA GLU A 88 -5.47 13.32 -13.93
C GLU A 88 -5.05 14.39 -12.92
N GLY A 89 -3.83 14.35 -12.42
CA GLY A 89 -3.39 15.33 -11.44
C GLY A 89 -2.12 14.95 -10.71
N VAL A 90 -1.84 15.68 -9.65
CA VAL A 90 -0.67 15.48 -8.79
C VAL A 90 -1.13 15.33 -7.35
N CYS A 91 -0.64 14.29 -6.69
CA CYS A 91 -0.83 14.10 -5.25
C CYS A 91 0.48 14.42 -4.56
N THR A 92 0.50 15.45 -3.72
CA THR A 92 1.69 15.91 -3.03
C THR A 92 1.74 15.40 -1.61
N ALA A 93 2.90 15.57 -0.95
CA ALA A 93 3.09 15.11 0.43
C ALA A 93 1.99 15.62 1.38
N GLY A 94 1.49 14.73 2.22
CA GLY A 94 0.41 15.03 3.14
C GLY A 94 -0.98 14.91 2.54
N ASN A 95 -1.10 14.54 1.29
CA ASN A 95 -2.38 14.42 0.59
C ASN A 95 -2.69 12.97 0.21
N PHE A 96 -3.93 12.76 -0.19
CA PHE A 96 -4.49 11.44 -0.37
C PHE A 96 -5.25 11.38 -1.69
N VAL A 97 -5.13 10.27 -2.38
CA VAL A 97 -5.93 10.00 -3.58
C VAL A 97 -6.48 8.58 -3.49
N TRP A 98 -7.73 8.40 -3.89
CA TRP A 98 -8.26 7.05 -4.06
C TRP A 98 -8.78 6.90 -5.48
N ARG A 99 -8.68 5.68 -5.98
CA ARG A 99 -9.01 5.38 -7.36
C ARG A 99 -10.06 4.28 -7.39
N PRO A 100 -11.15 4.49 -8.13
CA PRO A 100 -12.18 3.46 -8.24
C PRO A 100 -11.69 2.27 -9.05
N ALA A 101 -12.36 1.14 -8.85
CA ALA A 101 -12.12 -0.03 -9.67
C ALA A 101 -12.37 0.31 -11.14
N GLY A 102 -11.50 -0.18 -12.01
CA GLY A 102 -11.56 0.11 -13.45
C GLY A 102 -10.75 1.32 -13.88
N ASN A 103 -10.29 2.14 -12.93
CA ASN A 103 -9.42 3.27 -13.25
C ASN A 103 -8.08 2.76 -13.78
N THR A 104 -7.58 3.40 -14.84
CA THR A 104 -6.29 3.07 -15.43
C THR A 104 -5.40 4.30 -15.42
N HIS A 105 -4.13 4.12 -15.15
CA HIS A 105 -3.17 5.20 -15.26
C HIS A 105 -1.73 4.68 -15.31
N GLU A 106 -0.84 5.59 -15.71
CA GLU A 106 0.59 5.48 -15.50
C GLU A 106 0.96 6.63 -14.58
N ALA A 107 1.84 6.39 -13.64
CA ALA A 107 2.20 7.41 -12.66
C ALA A 107 3.70 7.60 -12.60
N VAL A 108 4.14 8.82 -12.31
CA VAL A 108 5.55 9.13 -12.14
C VAL A 108 5.76 9.89 -10.84
N ALA A 109 6.89 9.65 -10.20
CA ALA A 109 7.34 10.42 -9.05
C ALA A 109 8.46 11.36 -9.51
N PRO A 110 8.15 12.58 -9.97
CA PRO A 110 9.17 13.44 -10.61
C PRO A 110 10.38 13.72 -9.72
N ASN A 111 10.14 13.85 -8.43
CA ASN A 111 11.19 14.15 -7.45
C ASN A 111 11.30 13.04 -6.40
N GLY A 112 10.81 11.85 -6.74
CA GLY A 112 10.72 10.76 -5.78
C GLY A 112 9.46 10.83 -4.94
N ALA A 113 9.17 9.75 -4.23
CA ALA A 113 8.02 9.69 -3.35
C ALA A 113 8.18 8.58 -2.31
N LEU A 114 7.57 8.80 -1.16
CA LEU A 114 7.31 7.77 -0.17
C LEU A 114 5.80 7.73 -0.01
N ILE A 115 5.17 6.60 -0.31
CA ILE A 115 3.72 6.48 -0.32
C ILE A 115 3.26 5.22 0.40
N LEU A 116 2.09 5.32 1.02
CA LEU A 116 1.40 4.17 1.58
C LEU A 116 0.22 3.85 0.67
N GLY A 117 0.24 2.66 0.09
CA GLY A 117 -0.84 2.20 -0.77
C GLY A 117 -1.64 1.09 -0.11
N VAL A 118 -2.96 1.18 -0.22
CA VAL A 118 -3.89 0.13 0.21
C VAL A 118 -4.66 -0.32 -1.01
N PHE A 119 -4.52 -1.60 -1.33
CA PHE A 119 -5.12 -2.22 -2.52
C PHE A 119 -6.17 -3.22 -2.07
N MET A 120 -7.41 -3.02 -2.50
CA MET A 120 -8.46 -4.01 -2.24
C MET A 120 -8.23 -5.27 -3.06
N LYS A 121 -7.67 -5.11 -4.26
CA LYS A 121 -7.27 -6.18 -5.16
C LYS A 121 -5.98 -5.80 -5.86
N PRO A 122 -5.20 -6.77 -6.37
CA PRO A 122 -3.97 -6.47 -7.08
C PRO A 122 -4.23 -5.69 -8.37
N ASN A 123 -3.32 -4.79 -8.72
CA ASN A 123 -3.36 -4.10 -10.00
C ASN A 123 -3.10 -5.06 -11.15
N HIS A 124 -3.63 -4.72 -12.31
CA HIS A 124 -3.39 -5.42 -13.55
C HIS A 124 -2.55 -4.54 -14.47
N PHE A 125 -1.29 -4.88 -14.67
CA PHE A 125 -0.39 -4.08 -15.48
C PHE A 125 -0.53 -4.43 -16.95
N ALA A 126 -0.50 -3.39 -17.80
CA ALA A 126 -0.65 -3.57 -19.24
C ALA A 126 0.44 -4.45 -19.83
N ALA A 127 1.64 -4.43 -19.27
CA ALA A 127 2.75 -5.25 -19.73
C ALA A 127 2.71 -6.70 -19.22
N GLY A 128 1.66 -7.06 -18.46
CA GLY A 128 1.47 -8.43 -18.01
C GLY A 128 1.92 -8.74 -16.60
N GLN A 129 2.61 -7.84 -15.93
CA GLN A 129 2.95 -8.03 -14.53
C GLN A 129 1.67 -8.01 -13.70
N LYS A 130 1.58 -8.87 -12.70
CA LYS A 130 0.37 -8.96 -11.90
C LYS A 130 0.37 -7.98 -10.74
N PHE A 131 1.53 -7.66 -10.21
CA PHE A 131 1.61 -6.72 -9.11
C PHE A 131 3.04 -6.24 -8.99
N PHE A 132 3.31 -5.43 -7.97
CA PHE A 132 4.64 -4.86 -7.74
C PHE A 132 5.64 -5.88 -7.28
N THR A 133 5.21 -6.89 -6.55
CA THR A 133 6.13 -7.83 -5.94
C THR A 133 6.75 -8.72 -7.00
N ALA A 134 7.98 -9.04 -6.79
CA ALA A 134 8.63 -10.05 -7.60
C ALA A 134 7.94 -11.35 -7.29
N ASP A 135 7.35 -11.96 -8.28
CA ASP A 135 6.74 -13.13 -7.93
C ASP A 135 6.76 -14.03 -9.04
N SER A 136 6.98 -15.10 -8.72
CA SER A 136 6.82 -16.16 -9.57
C SER A 136 5.43 -16.65 -9.70
N ALA A 137 4.60 -16.22 -8.87
CA ALA A 137 3.27 -16.77 -8.84
C ALA A 137 2.38 -16.17 -9.88
N SER A 138 2.88 -15.30 -10.56
CA SER A 138 2.12 -14.63 -11.59
C SER A 138 1.47 -15.48 -12.60
#